data_60bbc331a5aa10167a97cea429015fd7
#
_entry.id   60bbc331a5aa10167a97cea429015fd7
#
_cell.length_a   1.000
_cell.length_b   1.000
_cell.length_c   1.000
_cell.angle_alpha   90.00
_cell.angle_beta   90.00
_cell.angle_gamma   90.00
#
_symmetry.space_group_name_H-M   'P 1'
#
loop_
_entity.id
_entity.type
_entity.pdbx_description
1 polymer ?
#
loop_
_entity_poly.entity_id
_entity_poly.type
_entity_poly.pdbx_seq_one_letter_code
_entity_poly.pdbx_strand_id
1 'polypeptide(L)'
;MFVTLEEAKGYLRVDSSEEDALILRLMETSDSLIKGVTRRTPAGLKRHEAVVRTAELYAIAYLYEHREEADHKTMTETLKYLL
;
A
#
# COMPACT_ATOMS: atom_id res chain seq x y z
N MET A 1 -3.08 0.47 -9.52
CA MET A 1 -2.25 0.94 -8.40
C MET A 1 -2.14 2.46 -8.43
N PHE A 2 -2.13 3.08 -7.27
CA PHE A 2 -2.06 4.54 -7.14
C PHE A 2 -0.64 5.03 -6.88
N VAL A 3 0.31 4.13 -6.73
CA VAL A 3 1.69 4.42 -6.38
C VAL A 3 2.61 3.71 -7.37
N THR A 4 3.66 4.39 -7.82
CA THR A 4 4.67 3.78 -8.69
C THR A 4 5.73 3.08 -7.86
N LEU A 5 6.50 2.20 -8.48
CA LEU A 5 7.62 1.54 -7.82
C LEU A 5 8.63 2.56 -7.28
N GLU A 6 8.91 3.60 -8.06
CA GLU A 6 9.84 4.65 -7.65
C GLU A 6 9.35 5.39 -6.41
N GLU A 7 8.05 5.70 -6.34
CA GLU A 7 7.47 6.36 -5.18
C GLU A 7 7.54 5.46 -3.94
N ALA A 8 7.22 4.17 -4.10
CA ALA A 8 7.30 3.21 -3.02
C ALA A 8 8.74 3.07 -2.49
N LYS A 9 9.70 2.95 -3.40
CA LYS A 9 11.12 2.86 -3.03
C LYS A 9 11.59 4.11 -2.32
N GLY A 10 11.18 5.28 -2.79
CA GLY A 10 11.52 6.55 -2.15
C GLY A 10 10.96 6.63 -0.73
N TYR A 11 9.72 6.20 -0.55
CA TYR A 11 9.07 6.18 0.76
C TYR A 11 9.78 5.22 1.72
N LEU A 12 10.20 4.05 1.21
CA LEU A 12 10.90 3.04 2.00
C LEU A 12 12.39 3.32 2.15
N ARG A 13 12.92 4.31 1.43
CA ARG A 13 14.35 4.65 1.40
C ARG A 13 15.21 3.50 0.91
N VAL A 14 14.74 2.83 -0.12
CA VAL A 14 15.45 1.72 -0.77
C VAL A 14 16.06 2.22 -2.07
N ASP A 15 17.38 2.14 -2.19
CA ASP A 15 18.11 2.63 -3.36
C ASP A 15 18.48 1.54 -4.37
N SER A 16 18.59 0.30 -3.92
CA SER A 16 19.00 -0.80 -4.79
C SER A 16 17.81 -1.42 -5.52
N SER A 17 18.10 -2.21 -6.55
CA SER A 17 17.08 -2.95 -7.29
C SER A 17 16.87 -4.37 -6.76
N GLU A 18 17.59 -4.75 -5.72
CA GLU A 18 17.55 -6.12 -5.19
C GLU A 18 16.18 -6.54 -4.68
N GLU A 19 15.42 -5.59 -4.14
CA GLU A 19 14.10 -5.86 -3.57
C GLU A 19 12.95 -5.41 -4.46
N ASP A 20 13.20 -5.05 -5.71
CA ASP A 20 12.16 -4.54 -6.61
C ASP A 20 11.00 -5.54 -6.76
N ALA A 21 11.30 -6.82 -6.94
CA ALA A 21 10.26 -7.84 -7.10
C ALA A 21 9.41 -7.97 -5.83
N LEU A 22 10.04 -7.90 -4.66
CA LEU A 22 9.34 -7.94 -3.37
C LEU A 22 8.43 -6.71 -3.24
N ILE A 23 8.97 -5.53 -3.51
CA ILE A 23 8.22 -4.27 -3.38
C ILE A 23 7.02 -4.27 -4.33
N LEU A 24 7.19 -4.75 -5.57
CA LEU A 24 6.08 -4.86 -6.52
C LEU A 24 4.96 -5.76 -5.98
N ARG A 25 5.31 -6.88 -5.35
CA ARG A 25 4.32 -7.75 -4.72
C ARG A 25 3.59 -7.04 -3.59
N LEU A 26 4.31 -6.29 -2.77
CA LEU A 26 3.72 -5.54 -1.67
C LEU A 26 2.77 -4.47 -2.21
N MET A 27 3.13 -3.84 -3.32
CA MET A 27 2.25 -2.87 -3.98
C MET A 27 0.95 -3.52 -4.46
N GLU A 28 1.04 -4.68 -5.09
CA GLU A 28 -0.14 -5.42 -5.54
C GLU A 28 -1.04 -5.83 -4.38
N THR A 29 -0.43 -6.33 -3.31
CA THR A 29 -1.15 -6.73 -2.09
C THR A 29 -1.83 -5.53 -1.46
N SER A 30 -1.13 -4.40 -1.35
CA SER A 30 -1.67 -3.17 -0.78
C SER A 30 -2.82 -2.63 -1.60
N ASP A 31 -2.70 -2.67 -2.92
CA ASP A 31 -3.76 -2.23 -3.83
C ASP A 31 -5.03 -3.05 -3.62
N SER A 32 -4.89 -4.38 -3.52
CA SER A 32 -6.02 -5.28 -3.27
C SER A 32 -6.66 -5.04 -1.91
N LEU A 33 -5.84 -4.79 -0.88
CA LEU A 33 -6.35 -4.52 0.47
C LEU A 33 -7.14 -3.21 0.50
N ILE A 34 -6.65 -2.18 -0.17
CA ILE A 34 -7.33 -0.88 -0.22
C ILE A 34 -8.68 -1.02 -0.92
N LYS A 35 -8.73 -1.70 -2.04
CA LYS A 35 -9.98 -1.95 -2.77
C LYS A 35 -10.97 -2.75 -1.92
N GLY A 36 -10.48 -3.75 -1.19
CA GLY A 36 -11.31 -4.56 -0.31
C GLY A 36 -11.85 -3.77 0.88
N VAL A 37 -11.03 -2.90 1.46
CA VAL A 37 -11.43 -2.07 2.61
C VAL A 37 -12.45 -1.01 2.23
N THR A 38 -12.18 -0.28 1.14
CA THR A 38 -13.04 0.84 0.74
C THR A 38 -14.32 0.38 0.05
N ARG A 39 -14.25 -0.74 -0.65
CA ARG A 39 -15.37 -1.24 -1.46
C ARG A 39 -15.89 -0.19 -2.44
N ARG A 40 -15.05 0.77 -2.80
CA ARG A 40 -15.42 1.83 -3.72
C ARG A 40 -15.16 1.40 -5.15
N THR A 41 -15.93 1.98 -6.08
CA THR A 41 -15.67 1.81 -7.51
C THR A 41 -14.34 2.48 -7.86
N PRO A 42 -13.71 2.11 -8.99
CA PRO A 42 -12.49 2.79 -9.43
C PRO A 42 -12.64 4.30 -9.53
N ALA A 43 -13.80 4.78 -9.96
CA ALA A 43 -14.08 6.21 -10.04
C ALA A 43 -14.11 6.86 -8.65
N GLY A 44 -14.69 6.19 -7.67
CA GLY A 44 -14.72 6.68 -6.28
C GLY A 44 -13.33 6.74 -5.67
N LEU A 45 -12.50 5.73 -5.93
CA LEU A 45 -11.11 5.73 -5.47
C LEU A 45 -10.32 6.87 -6.08
N LYS A 46 -10.56 7.16 -7.36
CA LYS A 46 -9.86 8.23 -8.05
C LYS A 46 -10.19 9.61 -7.48
N ARG A 47 -11.41 9.83 -7.02
CA ARG A 47 -11.79 11.12 -6.39
C ARG A 47 -11.01 11.40 -5.12
N HIS A 48 -10.59 10.37 -4.41
CA HIS A 48 -9.86 10.48 -3.16
C HIS A 48 -8.40 10.03 -3.32
N GLU A 49 -7.82 10.31 -4.48
CA GLU A 49 -6.52 9.80 -4.87
C GLU A 49 -5.42 10.12 -3.85
N ALA A 50 -5.39 11.34 -3.31
CA ALA A 50 -4.36 11.72 -2.34
C ALA A 50 -4.44 10.86 -1.07
N VAL A 51 -5.64 10.63 -0.56
CA VAL A 51 -5.85 9.80 0.63
C VAL A 51 -5.52 8.34 0.33
N VAL A 52 -5.95 7.85 -0.83
CA VAL A 52 -5.70 6.48 -1.25
C VAL A 52 -4.21 6.23 -1.44
N ARG A 53 -3.48 7.17 -2.04
CA ARG A 53 -2.03 7.06 -2.21
C ARG A 53 -1.31 6.99 -0.87
N THR A 54 -1.70 7.84 0.07
CA THR A 54 -1.13 7.83 1.42
C THR A 54 -1.39 6.50 2.11
N ALA A 55 -2.62 5.99 2.02
CA ALA A 55 -2.99 4.71 2.59
C ALA A 55 -2.22 3.55 1.95
N GLU A 56 -2.03 3.59 0.63
CA GLU A 56 -1.27 2.56 -0.08
C GLU A 56 0.20 2.58 0.33
N LEU A 57 0.81 3.76 0.45
CA LEU A 57 2.19 3.88 0.93
C LEU A 57 2.33 3.35 2.36
N TYR A 58 1.36 3.67 3.22
CA TYR A 58 1.34 3.14 4.58
C TYR A 58 1.28 1.62 4.59
N ALA A 59 0.41 1.04 3.79
CA ALA A 59 0.26 -0.41 3.71
C ALA A 59 1.53 -1.08 3.18
N ILE A 60 2.15 -0.51 2.15
CA ILE A 60 3.40 -1.01 1.59
C ILE A 60 4.49 -1.00 2.66
N ALA A 61 4.66 0.11 3.36
CA ALA A 61 5.67 0.25 4.40
C ALA A 61 5.44 -0.74 5.54
N TYR A 62 4.20 -0.88 5.96
CA TYR A 62 3.85 -1.81 7.03
C TYR A 62 4.21 -3.25 6.63
N LEU A 63 3.79 -3.67 5.44
CA LEU A 63 4.08 -5.01 4.93
C LEU A 63 5.57 -5.22 4.75
N TYR A 64 6.29 -4.22 4.28
CA TYR A 64 7.73 -4.29 4.08
C TYR A 64 8.46 -4.51 5.42
N GLU A 65 8.09 -3.75 6.44
CA GLU A 65 8.72 -3.85 7.76
C GLU A 65 8.32 -5.10 8.52
N HIS A 66 7.13 -5.61 8.28
CA HIS A 66 6.57 -6.78 8.98
C HIS A 66 6.37 -7.97 8.05
N ARG A 67 7.21 -8.11 7.04
CA ARG A 67 7.04 -9.16 6.02
C ARG A 67 7.09 -10.58 6.58
N GLU A 68 7.67 -10.77 7.74
CA GLU A 68 7.73 -12.07 8.42
C GLU A 68 6.64 -12.23 9.48
N GLU A 69 6.10 -11.12 9.98
CA GLU A 69 5.17 -11.10 11.10
C GLU A 69 3.92 -10.26 10.81
N ALA A 70 3.57 -10.09 9.55
CA ALA A 70 2.51 -9.18 9.16
C ALA A 70 1.20 -9.46 9.89
N ASP A 71 0.72 -8.49 10.67
CA ASP A 71 -0.59 -8.53 11.31
C ASP A 71 -1.58 -7.81 10.38
N HIS A 72 -2.17 -8.57 9.48
CA HIS A 72 -3.12 -8.04 8.51
C HIS A 72 -4.35 -7.42 9.18
N LYS A 73 -4.72 -7.91 10.35
CA LYS A 73 -5.89 -7.39 11.06
C LYS A 73 -5.65 -5.96 11.52
N THR A 74 -4.53 -5.70 12.20
CA THR A 74 -4.19 -4.36 12.67
C THR A 74 -4.03 -3.39 11.51
N MET A 75 -3.35 -3.82 10.45
CA MET A 75 -3.18 -2.98 9.26
C MET A 75 -4.53 -2.66 8.62
N THR A 76 -5.40 -3.66 8.47
CA THR A 76 -6.71 -3.47 7.88
C THR A 76 -7.56 -2.49 8.69
N GLU A 77 -7.52 -2.58 10.01
CA GLU A 77 -8.23 -1.65 10.89
C GLU A 77 -7.71 -0.22 10.72
N THR A 78 -6.40 -0.05 10.62
CA THR A 78 -5.79 1.26 10.37
C THR A 78 -6.24 1.83 9.04
N LEU A 79 -6.25 1.00 7.99
CA LEU A 79 -6.70 1.43 6.66
C LEU A 79 -8.17 1.85 6.69
N LYS A 80 -9.01 1.13 7.41
CA LYS A 80 -10.42 1.49 7.57
C LYS A 80 -10.58 2.85 8.24
N TYR A 81 -9.73 3.15 9.21
CA TYR A 81 -9.75 4.44 9.88
C TYR A 81 -9.35 5.57 8.93
N LEU A 82 -8.34 5.36 8.10
CA LEU A 82 -7.86 6.36 7.14
C LEU A 82 -8.81 6.56 5.95
N LEU A 83 -9.48 5.52 5.54
CA LEU A 83 -10.32 5.51 4.35
C LEU A 83 -11.81 5.53 4.69
#